data_db045120642a940ba69689abd5edd4ef
#
_entry.id   db045120642a940ba69689abd5edd4ef
#
_cell.length_a   1.000
_cell.length_b   1.000
_cell.length_c   1.000
_cell.angle_alpha   90.00
_cell.angle_beta   90.00
_cell.angle_gamma   90.00
#
_symmetry.space_group_name_H-M   'P 1'
#
loop_
_entity.id
_entity.type
_entity.pdbx_description
1 polymer ?
#
loop_
_entity_poly.entity_id
_entity_poly.type
_entity_poly.pdbx_seq_one_letter_code
_entity_poly.pdbx_strand_id
1 'polypeptide(L)'
;CSSDLSATMPDPIKRIGVKFMKNPEHVKIKATELTNVNVDQYYVRVKENEKFDTMTRLMDVDQPELSIVFGRTKRRVDELTRGLKLRGFRAEGIHGDLDQNKRLRVIRDFKNDHIDILVATDVAARGLDISGVTHVYNYDIPQDPESYVHRIGRTGRAGKSGQSITFVSPNEMGYLTIIENLTKKRMTGMK
;
A
#
# COMPACT_ATOMS: atom_id res chain seq x y z
N CYS A 1 21.12 2.11 22.61
CA CYS A 1 21.27 2.11 21.14
C CYS A 1 19.91 2.24 20.50
N SER A 2 19.67 3.34 19.78
CA SER A 2 18.46 3.49 18.94
C SER A 2 18.85 3.24 17.50
N SER A 3 18.16 2.36 16.82
CA SER A 3 18.33 2.12 15.38
C SER A 3 17.01 2.38 14.68
N ASP A 4 17.03 3.28 13.72
CA ASP A 4 15.88 3.59 12.88
C ASP A 4 16.09 2.93 11.50
N LEU A 5 15.11 2.13 11.08
CA LEU A 5 15.14 1.40 9.82
C LEU A 5 14.07 1.97 8.88
N SER A 6 14.45 2.28 7.65
CA SER A 6 13.53 2.71 6.60
C SER A 6 13.99 2.20 5.24
N ALA A 7 13.03 1.86 4.38
CA ALA A 7 13.32 1.49 2.99
C ALA A 7 13.75 2.70 2.15
N THR A 8 13.37 3.91 2.56
CA THR A 8 13.71 5.17 1.92
C THR A 8 14.31 6.13 2.93
N MET A 9 15.28 6.96 2.51
CA MET A 9 15.95 7.93 3.37
C MET A 9 16.03 9.29 2.65
N PRO A 10 14.92 10.05 2.63
CA PRO A 10 14.88 11.40 2.04
C PRO A 10 15.86 12.36 2.72
N ASP A 11 16.34 13.34 1.97
CA ASP A 11 17.32 14.32 2.49
C ASP A 11 16.85 15.10 3.73
N PRO A 12 15.56 15.47 3.90
CA PRO A 12 15.08 16.06 5.15
C PRO A 12 15.30 15.16 6.37
N ILE A 13 15.09 13.85 6.23
CA ILE A 13 15.29 12.87 7.31
C ILE A 13 16.78 12.71 7.65
N LYS A 14 17.66 12.67 6.64
CA LYS A 14 19.11 12.67 6.86
C LYS A 14 19.57 13.89 7.67
N ARG A 15 19.04 15.09 7.34
CA ARG A 15 19.35 16.32 8.08
C ARG A 15 18.89 16.26 9.55
N ILE A 16 17.72 15.66 9.81
CA ILE A 16 17.23 15.42 11.16
C ILE A 16 18.17 14.47 11.90
N GLY A 17 18.55 13.35 11.29
CA GLY A 17 19.49 12.40 11.87
C GLY A 17 20.80 13.06 12.29
N VAL A 18 21.43 13.82 11.41
CA VAL A 18 22.67 14.55 11.71
C VAL A 18 22.48 15.59 12.83
N LYS A 19 21.30 16.22 12.94
CA LYS A 19 21.03 17.24 13.96
C LYS A 19 20.78 16.68 15.34
N PHE A 20 20.14 15.52 15.45
CA PHE A 20 19.66 14.98 16.73
C PHE A 20 20.41 13.74 17.22
N MET A 21 21.21 13.09 16.38
CA MET A 21 22.00 11.91 16.75
C MET A 21 23.48 12.30 16.96
N LYS A 22 24.13 11.72 17.96
CA LYS A 22 25.58 11.89 18.17
C LYS A 22 26.32 10.88 17.29
N ASN A 23 27.14 11.40 16.36
CA ASN A 23 27.95 10.59 15.43
C ASN A 23 27.16 9.44 14.80
N PRO A 24 26.07 9.72 14.03
CA PRO A 24 25.27 8.67 13.43
C PRO A 24 26.10 7.92 12.35
N GLU A 25 26.14 6.62 12.46
CA GLU A 25 26.69 5.76 11.41
C GLU A 25 25.57 5.42 10.42
N HIS A 26 25.79 5.73 9.14
CA HIS A 26 24.83 5.49 8.08
C HIS A 26 25.13 4.17 7.38
N VAL A 27 24.47 3.10 7.81
CA VAL A 27 24.56 1.79 7.16
C VAL A 27 23.54 1.73 6.02
N LYS A 28 24.01 1.71 4.78
CA LYS A 28 23.17 1.57 3.59
C LYS A 28 23.38 0.20 2.98
N ILE A 29 22.35 -0.64 3.03
CA ILE A 29 22.31 -1.86 2.22
C ILE A 29 22.00 -1.43 0.79
N LYS A 30 22.92 -1.70 -0.14
CA LYS A 30 22.65 -1.52 -1.57
C LYS A 30 21.59 -2.55 -1.99
N ALA A 31 20.31 -2.18 -1.90
CA ALA A 31 19.30 -2.92 -2.62
C ALA A 31 19.46 -2.59 -4.11
N THR A 32 19.67 -3.59 -4.93
CA THR A 32 19.71 -3.47 -6.40
C THR A 32 18.35 -2.98 -6.93
N GLU A 33 17.28 -3.22 -6.19
CA GLU A 33 15.92 -2.80 -6.50
C GLU A 33 15.24 -2.22 -5.26
N LEU A 34 14.55 -1.08 -5.43
CA LEU A 34 13.73 -0.45 -4.38
C LEU A 34 12.44 -1.21 -4.08
N THR A 35 12.02 -2.08 -5.00
CA THR A 35 10.82 -2.90 -4.87
C THR A 35 11.19 -4.37 -4.74
N ASN A 36 10.38 -5.11 -3.98
CA ASN A 36 10.57 -6.55 -3.84
C ASN A 36 10.41 -7.22 -5.21
N VAL A 37 11.41 -8.02 -5.61
CA VAL A 37 11.43 -8.78 -6.87
C VAL A 37 10.26 -9.77 -6.99
N ASN A 38 9.69 -10.19 -5.86
CA ASN A 38 8.58 -11.13 -5.80
C ASN A 38 7.19 -10.47 -5.91
N VAL A 39 7.11 -9.20 -6.32
CA VAL A 39 5.84 -8.50 -6.51
C VAL A 39 5.63 -8.21 -7.98
N ASP A 40 4.58 -8.82 -8.55
CA ASP A 40 4.11 -8.49 -9.87
C ASP A 40 3.31 -7.18 -9.81
N GLN A 41 3.70 -6.22 -10.65
CA GLN A 41 3.16 -4.86 -10.61
C GLN A 41 2.35 -4.58 -11.86
N TYR A 42 1.07 -4.30 -11.64
CA TYR A 42 0.10 -4.01 -12.69
C TYR A 42 -0.49 -2.62 -12.53
N TYR A 43 -0.97 -2.04 -13.62
CA TYR A 43 -1.85 -0.88 -13.58
C TYR A 43 -3.07 -1.08 -14.48
N VAL A 44 -4.17 -0.46 -14.08
CA VAL A 44 -5.44 -0.43 -14.83
C VAL A 44 -5.76 1.02 -15.14
N ARG A 45 -5.82 1.35 -16.43
CA ARG A 45 -6.28 2.68 -16.86
C ARG A 45 -7.80 2.71 -16.87
N VAL A 46 -8.39 3.49 -15.97
CA VAL A 46 -9.84 3.51 -15.74
C VAL A 46 -10.30 4.90 -15.32
N LYS A 47 -11.54 5.28 -15.67
CA LYS A 47 -12.13 6.53 -15.19
C LYS A 47 -12.41 6.45 -13.68
N GLU A 48 -12.39 7.62 -13.01
CA GLU A 48 -12.58 7.68 -11.55
C GLU A 48 -13.90 7.02 -11.10
N ASN A 49 -14.99 7.24 -11.83
CA ASN A 49 -16.31 6.67 -11.51
C ASN A 49 -16.43 5.16 -11.79
N GLU A 50 -15.47 4.57 -12.49
CA GLU A 50 -15.45 3.14 -12.83
C GLU A 50 -14.44 2.35 -11.96
N LYS A 51 -13.57 3.04 -11.21
CA LYS A 51 -12.52 2.40 -10.39
C LYS A 51 -13.08 1.36 -9.42
N PHE A 52 -14.17 1.68 -8.73
CA PHE A 52 -14.74 0.80 -7.72
C PHE A 52 -15.29 -0.50 -8.34
N ASP A 53 -16.04 -0.40 -9.42
CA ASP A 53 -16.59 -1.55 -10.15
C ASP A 53 -15.47 -2.40 -10.74
N THR A 54 -14.45 -1.77 -11.32
CA THR A 54 -13.30 -2.47 -11.88
C THR A 54 -12.53 -3.22 -10.78
N MET A 55 -12.28 -2.56 -9.64
CA MET A 55 -11.58 -3.19 -8.52
C MET A 55 -12.32 -4.42 -7.99
N THR A 56 -13.64 -4.30 -7.77
CA THR A 56 -14.43 -5.41 -7.24
C THR A 56 -14.55 -6.57 -8.23
N ARG A 57 -14.62 -6.30 -9.54
CA ARG A 57 -14.56 -7.36 -10.55
C ARG A 57 -13.23 -8.10 -10.57
N LEU A 58 -12.10 -7.38 -10.41
CA LEU A 58 -10.80 -8.03 -10.28
C LEU A 58 -10.73 -8.90 -9.03
N MET A 59 -11.25 -8.41 -7.90
CA MET A 59 -11.32 -9.20 -6.66
C MET A 59 -12.16 -10.46 -6.82
N ASP A 60 -13.27 -10.38 -7.55
CA ASP A 60 -14.14 -11.54 -7.82
C ASP A 60 -13.45 -12.58 -8.71
N VAL A 61 -12.59 -12.16 -9.63
CA VAL A 61 -11.84 -13.05 -10.54
C VAL A 61 -10.63 -13.65 -9.84
N ASP A 62 -9.83 -12.81 -9.17
CA ASP A 62 -8.55 -13.22 -8.58
C ASP A 62 -8.73 -13.92 -7.23
N GLN A 63 -9.86 -13.68 -6.55
CA GLN A 63 -10.20 -14.23 -5.22
C GLN A 63 -9.02 -14.17 -4.23
N PRO A 64 -8.49 -12.97 -3.96
CA PRO A 64 -7.32 -12.83 -3.09
C PRO A 64 -7.62 -13.33 -1.67
N GLU A 65 -6.71 -14.12 -1.10
CA GLU A 65 -6.86 -14.61 0.28
C GLU A 65 -6.88 -13.46 1.26
N LEU A 66 -5.88 -12.58 1.20
CA LEU A 66 -5.78 -11.36 2.01
C LEU A 66 -5.36 -10.19 1.12
N SER A 67 -6.04 -9.08 1.24
CA SER A 67 -5.71 -7.88 0.47
C SER A 67 -5.74 -6.61 1.30
N ILE A 68 -4.95 -5.64 0.85
CA ILE A 68 -4.99 -4.27 1.37
C ILE A 68 -5.34 -3.30 0.25
N VAL A 69 -6.31 -2.42 0.50
CA VAL A 69 -6.73 -1.36 -0.42
C VAL A 69 -6.29 -0.02 0.14
N PHE A 70 -5.54 0.75 -0.64
CA PHE A 70 -5.09 2.08 -0.25
C PHE A 70 -5.98 3.18 -0.83
N GLY A 71 -6.60 3.96 0.05
CA GLY A 71 -7.32 5.19 -0.24
C GLY A 71 -6.55 6.42 0.25
N ARG A 72 -6.65 7.53 -0.49
CA ARG A 72 -5.89 8.76 -0.22
C ARG A 72 -6.34 9.47 1.07
N THR A 73 -7.63 9.42 1.39
CA THR A 73 -8.22 10.14 2.51
C THR A 73 -9.04 9.23 3.43
N LYS A 74 -9.24 9.66 4.67
CA LYS A 74 -10.12 8.99 5.63
C LYS A 74 -11.53 8.76 5.06
N ARG A 75 -12.11 9.78 4.45
CA ARG A 75 -13.42 9.71 3.79
C ARG A 75 -13.44 8.65 2.68
N ARG A 76 -12.39 8.60 1.86
CA ARG A 76 -12.27 7.57 0.81
C ARG A 76 -12.21 6.16 1.41
N VAL A 77 -11.48 5.98 2.51
CA VAL A 77 -11.42 4.70 3.23
C VAL A 77 -12.81 4.28 3.72
N ASP A 78 -13.59 5.20 4.30
CA ASP A 78 -14.95 4.92 4.76
C ASP A 78 -15.89 4.57 3.60
N GLU A 79 -15.82 5.33 2.49
CA GLU A 79 -16.62 5.09 1.28
C GLU A 79 -16.33 3.71 0.68
N LEU A 80 -15.04 3.37 0.52
CA LEU A 80 -14.60 2.07 -0.01
C LEU A 80 -15.01 0.92 0.91
N THR A 81 -14.80 1.05 2.22
CA THR A 81 -15.17 0.04 3.19
C THR A 81 -16.67 -0.25 3.17
N ARG A 82 -17.48 0.80 3.13
CA ARG A 82 -18.95 0.67 3.03
C ARG A 82 -19.35 0.00 1.73
N GLY A 83 -18.80 0.43 0.60
CA GLY A 83 -19.09 -0.14 -0.71
C GLY A 83 -18.73 -1.62 -0.81
N LEU A 84 -17.56 -2.01 -0.28
CA LEU A 84 -17.11 -3.41 -0.24
C LEU A 84 -18.04 -4.27 0.62
N LYS A 85 -18.42 -3.79 1.82
CA LYS A 85 -19.38 -4.50 2.69
C LYS A 85 -20.75 -4.68 2.01
N LEU A 86 -21.26 -3.68 1.31
CA LEU A 86 -22.51 -3.76 0.57
C LEU A 86 -22.46 -4.79 -0.57
N ARG A 87 -21.30 -5.08 -1.11
CA ARG A 87 -21.07 -6.15 -2.09
C ARG A 87 -20.76 -7.51 -1.48
N GLY A 88 -20.82 -7.64 -0.16
CA GLY A 88 -20.62 -8.90 0.55
C GLY A 88 -19.18 -9.24 0.90
N PHE A 89 -18.22 -8.34 0.65
CA PHE A 89 -16.83 -8.55 1.05
C PHE A 89 -16.64 -8.34 2.56
N ARG A 90 -15.79 -9.17 3.18
CA ARG A 90 -15.38 -9.01 4.57
C ARG A 90 -14.28 -7.95 4.67
N ALA A 91 -14.69 -6.67 4.67
CA ALA A 91 -13.80 -5.52 4.64
C ALA A 91 -13.90 -4.67 5.90
N GLU A 92 -12.78 -4.14 6.38
CA GLU A 92 -12.72 -3.12 7.44
C GLU A 92 -11.75 -2.00 7.08
N GLY A 93 -12.07 -0.77 7.54
CA GLY A 93 -11.27 0.42 7.29
C GLY A 93 -10.41 0.81 8.47
N ILE A 94 -9.21 1.34 8.19
CA ILE A 94 -8.30 1.93 9.18
C ILE A 94 -7.86 3.32 8.71
N HIS A 95 -8.09 4.33 9.56
CA HIS A 95 -7.61 5.70 9.39
C HIS A 95 -7.41 6.40 10.72
N GLY A 96 -6.87 7.61 10.70
CA GLY A 96 -6.45 8.32 11.91
C GLY A 96 -7.55 8.72 12.89
N ASP A 97 -8.84 8.70 12.49
CA ASP A 97 -9.98 9.04 13.39
C ASP A 97 -10.50 7.84 14.20
N LEU A 98 -9.97 6.64 13.94
CA LEU A 98 -10.30 5.47 14.75
C LEU A 98 -9.57 5.52 16.08
N ASP A 99 -10.30 5.21 17.16
CA ASP A 99 -9.68 4.99 18.46
C ASP A 99 -8.73 3.77 18.42
N GLN A 100 -7.78 3.74 19.35
CA GLN A 100 -6.72 2.72 19.38
C GLN A 100 -7.29 1.31 19.58
N ASN A 101 -8.35 1.15 20.38
CA ASN A 101 -8.95 -0.17 20.64
C ASN A 101 -9.60 -0.73 19.37
N LYS A 102 -10.34 0.11 18.63
CA LYS A 102 -10.96 -0.27 17.36
C LYS A 102 -9.89 -0.63 16.32
N ARG A 103 -8.81 0.16 16.26
CA ARG A 103 -7.68 -0.10 15.36
C ARG A 103 -7.01 -1.46 15.66
N LEU A 104 -6.72 -1.76 16.92
CA LEU A 104 -6.12 -3.04 17.33
C LEU A 104 -7.07 -4.21 17.05
N ARG A 105 -8.38 -4.02 17.24
CA ARG A 105 -9.39 -5.03 16.91
C ARG A 105 -9.38 -5.34 15.41
N VAL A 106 -9.43 -4.34 14.54
CA VAL A 106 -9.42 -4.54 13.09
C VAL A 106 -8.16 -5.29 12.65
N ILE A 107 -6.98 -4.93 13.17
CA ILE A 107 -5.72 -5.62 12.85
C ILE A 107 -5.73 -7.08 13.31
N ARG A 108 -6.24 -7.34 14.53
CA ARG A 108 -6.38 -8.71 15.04
C ARG A 108 -7.32 -9.54 14.17
N ASP A 109 -8.48 -8.96 13.81
CA ASP A 109 -9.48 -9.63 13.00
C ASP A 109 -8.96 -9.93 11.59
N PHE A 110 -8.13 -9.03 11.02
CA PHE A 110 -7.43 -9.24 9.76
C PHE A 110 -6.36 -10.35 9.85
N LYS A 111 -5.57 -10.40 10.94
CA LYS A 111 -4.57 -11.46 11.16
C LYS A 111 -5.18 -12.83 11.42
N ASN A 112 -6.43 -12.88 11.88
CA ASN A 112 -7.15 -14.12 12.17
C ASN A 112 -8.13 -14.54 11.07
N ASP A 113 -7.99 -14.00 9.86
CA ASP A 113 -8.83 -14.30 8.70
C ASP A 113 -10.34 -14.05 8.90
N HIS A 114 -10.70 -13.18 9.87
CA HIS A 114 -12.07 -12.73 10.04
C HIS A 114 -12.44 -11.62 9.04
N ILE A 115 -11.44 -10.96 8.48
CA ILE A 115 -11.52 -9.91 7.48
C ILE A 115 -10.54 -10.26 6.35
N ASP A 116 -10.99 -10.21 5.10
CA ASP A 116 -10.16 -10.51 3.92
C ASP A 116 -9.55 -9.25 3.32
N ILE A 117 -10.21 -8.10 3.53
CA ILE A 117 -9.84 -6.83 2.92
C ILE A 117 -9.66 -5.76 3.99
N LEU A 118 -8.45 -5.24 4.10
CA LEU A 118 -8.14 -4.08 4.90
C LEU A 118 -8.09 -2.83 4.02
N VAL A 119 -8.91 -1.82 4.30
CA VAL A 119 -8.87 -0.53 3.61
C VAL A 119 -8.14 0.48 4.48
N ALA A 120 -7.10 1.14 3.98
CA ALA A 120 -6.27 2.00 4.81
C ALA A 120 -5.78 3.26 4.08
N THR A 121 -5.49 4.31 4.86
CA THR A 121 -4.64 5.41 4.41
C THR A 121 -3.16 5.06 4.60
N ASP A 122 -2.25 5.73 3.87
CA ASP A 122 -0.81 5.52 4.04
C ASP A 122 -0.35 5.74 5.48
N VAL A 123 -0.84 6.81 6.11
CA VAL A 123 -0.50 7.16 7.50
C VAL A 123 -0.96 6.07 8.48
N ALA A 124 -2.17 5.55 8.30
CA ALA A 124 -2.71 4.52 9.17
C ALA A 124 -2.01 3.17 9.01
N ALA A 125 -1.54 2.85 7.80
CA ALA A 125 -0.83 1.61 7.51
C ALA A 125 0.64 1.61 7.97
N ARG A 126 1.22 2.80 8.21
CA ARG A 126 2.60 2.90 8.72
C ARG A 126 2.70 2.33 10.13
N GLY A 127 3.79 1.60 10.39
CA GLY A 127 4.05 1.00 11.70
C GLY A 127 3.12 -0.15 12.08
N LEU A 128 2.18 -0.55 11.20
CA LEU A 128 1.39 -1.74 11.42
C LEU A 128 2.15 -2.97 10.89
N ASP A 129 2.23 -3.99 11.74
CA ASP A 129 2.70 -5.30 11.33
C ASP A 129 1.59 -6.02 10.54
N ILE A 130 1.47 -5.62 9.27
CA ILE A 130 0.61 -6.25 8.28
C ILE A 130 1.52 -6.99 7.31
N SER A 131 1.51 -8.30 7.40
CA SER A 131 2.27 -9.20 6.55
C SER A 131 1.37 -10.33 6.05
N GLY A 132 1.80 -11.02 5.01
CA GLY A 132 1.02 -12.13 4.43
C GLY A 132 -0.06 -11.71 3.46
N VAL A 133 -0.13 -10.43 3.11
CA VAL A 133 -1.04 -9.91 2.09
C VAL A 133 -0.64 -10.46 0.71
N THR A 134 -1.59 -11.03 -0.01
CA THR A 134 -1.37 -11.53 -1.38
C THR A 134 -1.50 -10.43 -2.41
N HIS A 135 -2.42 -9.47 -2.19
CA HIS A 135 -2.74 -8.40 -3.13
C HIS A 135 -2.70 -7.02 -2.47
N VAL A 136 -2.08 -6.07 -3.15
CA VAL A 136 -2.11 -4.64 -2.80
C VAL A 136 -2.85 -3.89 -3.90
N TYR A 137 -3.99 -3.30 -3.57
CA TYR A 137 -4.77 -2.44 -4.47
C TYR A 137 -4.50 -0.98 -4.15
N ASN A 138 -3.84 -0.26 -5.06
CA ASN A 138 -3.69 1.18 -4.98
C ASN A 138 -4.90 1.83 -5.66
N TYR A 139 -6.02 1.92 -4.93
CA TYR A 139 -7.26 2.53 -5.44
C TYR A 139 -7.05 3.98 -5.84
N ASP A 140 -6.40 4.73 -4.98
CA ASP A 140 -5.83 6.03 -5.30
C ASP A 140 -4.32 5.88 -5.50
N ILE A 141 -3.82 6.25 -6.68
CA ILE A 141 -2.38 6.26 -6.94
C ILE A 141 -1.68 7.21 -5.95
N PRO A 142 -0.59 6.81 -5.31
CA PRO A 142 0.14 7.70 -4.41
C PRO A 142 0.79 8.85 -5.20
N GLN A 143 0.70 10.06 -4.67
CA GLN A 143 1.35 11.24 -5.25
C GLN A 143 2.84 11.26 -4.95
N ASP A 144 3.22 10.67 -3.83
CA ASP A 144 4.60 10.45 -3.42
C ASP A 144 5.05 9.04 -3.83
N PRO A 145 6.07 8.91 -4.70
CA PRO A 145 6.50 7.62 -5.23
C PRO A 145 7.12 6.70 -4.15
N GLU A 146 7.67 7.27 -3.06
CA GLU A 146 8.17 6.48 -1.93
C GLU A 146 7.04 5.77 -1.19
N SER A 147 5.87 6.40 -1.09
CA SER A 147 4.67 5.77 -0.54
C SER A 147 4.26 4.52 -1.34
N TYR A 148 4.45 4.51 -2.65
CA TYR A 148 4.23 3.31 -3.46
C TYR A 148 5.08 2.13 -3.02
N VAL A 149 6.38 2.36 -2.80
CA VAL A 149 7.31 1.32 -2.32
C VAL A 149 6.87 0.76 -0.96
N HIS A 150 6.43 1.63 -0.04
CA HIS A 150 5.92 1.22 1.26
C HIS A 150 4.62 0.42 1.18
N ARG A 151 3.72 0.78 0.25
CA ARG A 151 2.46 0.07 0.03
C ARG A 151 2.71 -1.34 -0.49
N ILE A 152 3.46 -1.49 -1.58
CA ILE A 152 3.72 -2.81 -2.17
C ILE A 152 4.61 -3.69 -1.29
N GLY A 153 5.41 -3.09 -0.41
CA GLY A 153 6.17 -3.81 0.61
C GLY A 153 5.32 -4.54 1.66
N ARG A 154 3.97 -4.51 1.56
CA ARG A 154 3.05 -5.33 2.38
C ARG A 154 2.88 -6.73 1.82
N THR A 155 3.20 -6.96 0.57
CA THR A 155 3.15 -8.26 -0.11
C THR A 155 4.53 -8.72 -0.57
N GLY A 156 4.63 -9.92 -1.10
CA GLY A 156 5.87 -10.49 -1.64
C GLY A 156 6.96 -10.75 -0.60
N ARG A 157 6.60 -10.93 0.68
CA ARG A 157 7.56 -11.16 1.77
C ARG A 157 7.87 -12.65 1.97
N ALA A 158 9.03 -12.93 2.56
CA ALA A 158 9.48 -14.26 2.94
C ALA A 158 9.47 -15.28 1.75
N GLY A 159 9.84 -14.82 0.56
CA GLY A 159 9.91 -15.67 -0.64
C GLY A 159 8.55 -15.98 -1.30
N LYS A 160 7.44 -15.46 -0.75
CA LYS A 160 6.11 -15.58 -1.38
C LYS A 160 5.96 -14.55 -2.50
N SER A 161 5.24 -14.93 -3.56
CA SER A 161 4.83 -14.00 -4.61
C SER A 161 3.68 -13.11 -4.11
N GLY A 162 3.57 -11.91 -4.68
CA GLY A 162 2.46 -11.00 -4.41
C GLY A 162 2.12 -10.19 -5.64
N GLN A 163 0.94 -9.56 -5.62
CA GLN A 163 0.49 -8.70 -6.70
C GLN A 163 0.21 -7.29 -6.20
N SER A 164 0.53 -6.30 -7.03
CA SER A 164 0.16 -4.91 -6.82
C SER A 164 -0.58 -4.39 -8.04
N ILE A 165 -1.82 -3.95 -7.83
CA ILE A 165 -2.67 -3.40 -8.90
C ILE A 165 -2.94 -1.92 -8.60
N THR A 166 -2.58 -1.05 -9.53
CA THR A 166 -2.73 0.41 -9.39
C THR A 166 -3.79 0.92 -10.35
N PHE A 167 -4.84 1.56 -9.83
CA PHE A 167 -5.88 2.19 -10.62
C PHE A 167 -5.46 3.61 -10.97
N VAL A 168 -5.43 3.91 -12.25
CA VAL A 168 -4.90 5.18 -12.77
C VAL A 168 -5.94 5.83 -13.68
N SER A 169 -6.43 6.99 -13.28
CA SER A 169 -7.27 7.80 -14.16
C SER A 169 -6.42 8.50 -15.24
N PRO A 170 -7.04 8.91 -16.37
CA PRO A 170 -6.28 9.59 -17.44
C PRO A 170 -5.43 10.77 -16.95
N ASN A 171 -5.92 11.51 -15.95
CA ASN A 171 -5.23 12.68 -15.39
C ASN A 171 -4.08 12.30 -14.43
N GLU A 172 -4.00 11.05 -14.01
CA GLU A 172 -3.02 10.56 -13.04
C GLU A 172 -1.83 9.82 -13.68
N MET A 173 -1.80 9.67 -15.02
CA MET A 173 -0.74 8.96 -15.73
C MET A 173 0.66 9.51 -15.46
N GLY A 174 0.77 10.81 -15.15
CA GLY A 174 2.06 11.42 -14.75
C GLY A 174 2.63 10.82 -13.46
N TYR A 175 1.80 10.50 -12.47
CA TYR A 175 2.24 9.85 -11.23
C TYR A 175 2.76 8.43 -11.48
N LEU A 176 2.12 7.68 -12.38
CA LEU A 176 2.59 6.35 -12.80
C LEU A 176 4.02 6.44 -13.34
N THR A 177 4.29 7.38 -14.25
CA THR A 177 5.63 7.59 -14.81
C THR A 177 6.67 7.93 -13.75
N ILE A 178 6.31 8.76 -12.77
CA ILE A 178 7.21 9.12 -11.65
C ILE A 178 7.54 7.88 -10.81
N ILE A 179 6.55 7.04 -10.50
CA ILE A 179 6.74 5.80 -9.74
C ILE A 179 7.65 4.83 -10.52
N GLU A 180 7.41 4.60 -11.81
CA GLU A 180 8.23 3.73 -12.65
C GLU A 180 9.69 4.23 -12.73
N ASN A 181 9.90 5.55 -12.80
CA ASN A 181 11.23 6.15 -12.81
C ASN A 181 11.97 5.95 -11.47
N LEU A 182 11.28 6.04 -10.33
CA LEU A 182 11.88 5.78 -9.03
C LEU A 182 12.22 4.31 -8.84
N THR A 183 11.28 3.43 -9.16
CA THR A 183 11.41 1.98 -8.92
C THR A 183 12.29 1.29 -9.96
N LYS A 184 12.58 1.97 -11.09
CA LYS A 184 13.28 1.40 -12.25
C LYS A 184 12.59 0.16 -12.83
N LYS A 185 11.30 0.00 -12.54
CA LYS A 185 10.49 -1.13 -13.01
C LYS A 185 9.24 -0.61 -13.71
N ARG A 186 8.97 -1.12 -14.89
CA ARG A 186 7.74 -0.85 -15.63
C ARG A 186 6.61 -1.70 -15.08
N MET A 187 5.43 -1.10 -14.96
CA MET A 187 4.21 -1.83 -14.61
C MET A 187 3.55 -2.40 -15.85
N THR A 188 2.95 -3.57 -15.72
CA THR A 188 2.20 -4.20 -16.81
C THR A 188 0.78 -3.62 -16.87
N GLY A 189 0.40 -3.10 -18.04
CA GLY A 189 -0.98 -2.61 -18.27
C GLY A 189 -1.95 -3.77 -18.37
N MET A 190 -2.98 -3.79 -17.54
CA MET A 190 -4.13 -4.69 -17.67
C MET A 190 -5.16 -4.07 -18.61
N LYS A 191 -5.76 -4.90 -19.47
CA LYS A 191 -6.82 -4.49 -20.43
C LYS A 191 -8.21 -4.77 -19.88
#